data_c8c0610cbe6574f3b1f33753e1cfaead
#
_entry.id   c8c0610cbe6574f3b1f33753e1cfaead
#
_cell.length_a   1.000
_cell.length_b   1.000
_cell.length_c   1.000
_cell.angle_alpha   90.00
_cell.angle_beta   90.00
_cell.angle_gamma   90.00
#
_symmetry.space_group_name_H-M   'P 1'
#
loop_
_entity.id
_entity.type
_entity.pdbx_description
1 polymer ?
#
loop_
_entity_poly.entity_id
_entity_poly.type
_entity_poly.pdbx_seq_one_letter_code
_entity_poly.pdbx_strand_id
1 'polypeptide(L)' 'MQNRLRELRKINGLTQAKLAQKSGVHRTIIARYETGRNGLSEKNLLKLAGALNVPVDDLLNGGQKDGTAS' A
#
# COMPACT_ATOMS: atom_id res chain seq x y z
N MET A 1 -10.18 -2.98 -9.10
CA MET A 1 -8.87 -2.70 -9.48
C MET A 1 -7.94 -2.67 -8.33
N GLN A 2 -6.82 -3.26 -8.47
CA GLN A 2 -5.90 -3.31 -7.37
C GLN A 2 -4.98 -2.16 -7.37
N ASN A 3 -4.53 -1.76 -6.23
CA ASN A 3 -3.54 -0.72 -6.14
C ASN A 3 -2.18 -1.39 -6.04
N ARG A 4 -1.16 -0.61 -5.92
CA ARG A 4 0.18 -1.12 -5.94
C ARG A 4 0.71 -1.66 -4.62
N LEU A 5 -0.04 -1.54 -3.56
CA LEU A 5 0.43 -1.94 -2.25
C LEU A 5 0.83 -3.41 -2.23
N ARG A 6 0.03 -4.27 -2.83
CA ARG A 6 0.32 -5.68 -2.84
C ARG A 6 1.62 -5.99 -3.56
N GLU A 7 1.84 -5.35 -4.70
CA GLU A 7 3.07 -5.54 -5.43
C GLU A 7 4.28 -5.11 -4.63
N LEU A 8 4.19 -3.93 -4.04
CA LEU A 8 5.31 -3.40 -3.26
C LEU A 8 5.59 -4.27 -2.06
N ARG A 9 4.55 -4.78 -1.45
CA ARG A 9 4.70 -5.68 -0.31
C ARG A 9 5.46 -6.94 -0.73
N LYS A 10 5.06 -7.52 -1.87
CA LYS A 10 5.70 -8.73 -2.34
C LYS A 10 7.13 -8.51 -2.78
N ILE A 11 7.39 -7.38 -3.41
CA ILE A 11 8.75 -7.03 -3.80
C ILE A 11 9.65 -6.98 -2.57
N ASN A 12 9.10 -6.54 -1.45
CA ASN A 12 9.87 -6.46 -0.22
C ASN A 12 9.86 -7.78 0.58
N GLY A 13 9.25 -8.82 0.03
CA GLY A 13 9.24 -10.11 0.70
C GLY A 13 8.40 -10.16 1.95
N LEU A 14 7.35 -9.35 2.01
CA LEU A 14 6.55 -9.25 3.22
C LEU A 14 5.18 -9.87 3.04
N THR A 15 4.71 -10.57 4.09
CA THR A 15 3.33 -10.99 4.14
C THR A 15 2.51 -9.82 4.67
N GLN A 16 1.20 -9.92 4.60
CA GLN A 16 0.34 -8.86 5.16
C GLN A 16 0.62 -8.70 6.66
N ALA A 17 0.80 -9.81 7.37
CA ALA A 17 1.06 -9.74 8.78
C ALA A 17 2.40 -9.06 9.09
N LYS A 18 3.40 -9.36 8.29
CA LYS A 18 4.69 -8.73 8.49
C LYS A 18 4.65 -7.25 8.18
N LEU A 19 3.95 -6.88 7.13
CA LEU A 19 3.81 -5.47 6.80
C LEU A 19 3.05 -4.75 7.91
N ALA A 20 2.03 -5.38 8.48
CA ALA A 20 1.28 -4.80 9.57
C ALA A 20 2.21 -4.51 10.75
N GLN A 21 3.06 -5.47 11.08
CA GLN A 21 4.00 -5.29 12.16
C GLN A 21 4.97 -4.16 11.87
N LYS A 22 5.50 -4.14 10.66
CA LYS A 22 6.51 -3.16 10.30
C LYS A 22 5.96 -1.76 10.22
N SER A 23 4.75 -1.62 9.71
CA SER A 23 4.16 -0.31 9.50
C SER A 23 3.35 0.22 10.67
N GLY A 24 2.88 -0.67 11.51
CA GLY A 24 1.97 -0.26 12.57
C GLY A 24 0.53 -0.09 12.09
N VAL A 25 0.23 -0.56 10.88
CA VAL A 25 -1.12 -0.50 10.33
C VAL A 25 -1.73 -1.88 10.47
N HIS A 26 -2.97 -1.94 10.95
CA HIS A 26 -3.61 -3.22 11.20
C HIS A 26 -3.73 -4.04 9.92
N ARG A 27 -3.51 -5.34 10.05
CA ARG A 27 -3.54 -6.24 8.89
C ARG A 27 -4.85 -6.16 8.12
N THR A 28 -5.96 -6.03 8.82
CA THR A 28 -7.26 -5.95 8.18
C THR A 28 -7.36 -4.74 7.26
N ILE A 29 -6.77 -3.63 7.68
CA ILE A 29 -6.77 -2.42 6.87
C ILE A 29 -5.94 -2.64 5.61
N ILE A 30 -4.80 -3.30 5.76
CA ILE A 30 -3.94 -3.59 4.62
C ILE A 30 -4.69 -4.49 3.64
N ALA A 31 -5.33 -5.54 4.14
CA ALA A 31 -6.05 -6.47 3.28
C ALA A 31 -7.16 -5.79 2.51
N ARG A 32 -7.91 -4.94 3.16
CA ARG A 32 -9.01 -4.26 2.49
C ARG A 32 -8.52 -3.27 1.45
N TYR A 33 -7.43 -2.60 1.76
CA TYR A 33 -6.87 -1.67 0.79
C TYR A 33 -6.33 -2.42 -0.43
N GLU A 34 -5.69 -3.56 -0.22
CA GLU A 34 -5.14 -4.34 -1.34
C GLU A 34 -6.23 -4.84 -2.27
N THR A 35 -7.42 -5.08 -1.76
CA THR A 35 -8.52 -5.55 -2.59
C THR A 35 -9.36 -4.40 -3.12
N GLY A 36 -8.99 -3.17 -2.82
CA GLY A 36 -9.71 -2.01 -3.30
C GLY A 36 -11.01 -1.73 -2.57
N ARG A 37 -11.24 -2.39 -1.43
CA ARG A 37 -12.47 -2.16 -0.72
C ARG A 37 -12.52 -0.86 0.01
N ASN A 38 -11.41 -0.47 0.59
CA ASN A 38 -11.37 0.77 1.37
C ASN A 38 -10.16 1.57 0.98
N GLY A 39 -10.23 2.86 1.13
CA GLY A 39 -9.05 3.70 0.99
C GLY A 39 -8.26 3.68 2.28
N LEU A 40 -7.20 4.45 2.32
CA LEU A 40 -6.38 4.60 3.51
C LEU A 40 -6.40 6.04 3.95
N SER A 41 -6.36 6.25 5.25
CA SER A 41 -6.18 7.61 5.76
C SER A 41 -4.78 8.05 5.41
N GLU A 42 -4.55 9.34 5.41
CA GLU A 42 -3.23 9.88 5.11
C GLU A 42 -2.21 9.33 6.08
N LYS A 43 -2.58 9.22 7.35
CA LYS A 43 -1.70 8.70 8.37
C LYS A 43 -1.26 7.27 8.03
N ASN A 44 -2.20 6.43 7.64
CA ASN A 44 -1.88 5.04 7.31
C ASN A 44 -1.07 4.95 6.03
N LEU A 45 -1.37 5.81 5.05
CA LEU A 45 -0.58 5.85 3.83
C LEU A 45 0.88 6.15 4.13
N LEU A 46 1.12 7.13 4.99
CA LEU A 46 2.48 7.49 5.34
C LEU A 46 3.19 6.34 6.05
N LYS A 47 2.49 5.66 6.92
CA LYS A 47 3.08 4.56 7.65
C LYS A 47 3.45 3.42 6.70
N LEU A 48 2.58 3.09 5.77
CA LEU A 48 2.85 2.02 4.83
C LEU A 48 3.96 2.39 3.86
N ALA A 49 3.96 3.62 3.38
CA ALA A 49 4.99 4.07 2.47
C ALA A 49 6.36 4.01 3.16
N GLY A 50 6.40 4.43 4.41
CA GLY A 50 7.64 4.37 5.17
C GLY A 50 8.12 2.95 5.38
N ALA A 51 7.20 2.05 5.69
CA ALA A 51 7.57 0.66 5.91
C ALA A 51 8.07 -0.01 4.64
N LEU A 52 7.55 0.41 3.50
CA LEU A 52 7.97 -0.14 2.21
C LEU A 52 9.08 0.65 1.57
N ASN A 53 9.45 1.75 2.19
CA ASN A 53 10.54 2.59 1.70
C ASN A 53 10.27 3.14 0.31
N VAL A 54 9.05 3.60 0.09
CA VAL A 54 8.64 4.19 -1.18
C VAL A 54 7.88 5.47 -0.89
N PRO A 55 7.77 6.35 -1.88
CA PRO A 55 6.97 7.56 -1.69
C PRO A 55 5.49 7.20 -1.69
N VAL A 56 4.69 8.03 -1.05
CA VAL A 56 3.25 7.80 -0.97
C VAL A 56 2.64 7.71 -2.37
N ASP A 57 3.17 8.48 -3.30
CA ASP A 57 2.65 8.47 -4.66
C ASP A 57 2.69 7.08 -5.29
N ASP A 58 3.68 6.28 -4.94
CA ASP A 58 3.77 4.94 -5.49
C ASP A 58 2.59 4.08 -5.05
N LEU A 59 2.11 4.30 -3.85
CA LEU A 59 0.95 3.56 -3.39
C LEU A 59 -0.33 4.02 -4.08
N LEU A 60 -0.44 5.32 -4.27
CA LEU A 60 -1.66 5.87 -4.83
C LEU A 60 -1.78 5.63 -6.32
N ASN A 61 -0.68 5.77 -7.04
CA ASN A 61 -0.74 5.73 -8.46
C ASN A 61 -0.39 4.43 -9.07
N GLY A 62 -0.14 3.44 -8.26
CA GLY A 62 0.40 2.24 -8.77
C GLY A 62 -0.22 1.74 -9.99
N GLY A 63 -1.39 1.46 -10.01
CA GLY A 63 -1.98 0.84 -11.11
C GLY A 63 -2.36 1.71 -12.22
N GLN A 64 -2.44 2.96 -12.03
CA GLN A 64 -2.90 3.72 -13.06
C GLN A 64 -2.13 4.82 -13.38
N LYS A 65 -0.98 4.79 -13.08
CA LYS A 65 -0.25 5.81 -13.40
C LYS A 65 -0.27 6.16 -14.76
N ASP A 66 -0.46 5.39 -15.46
CA ASP A 66 -0.45 5.72 -16.77
C ASP A 66 -1.51 6.58 -17.08
N GLY A 67 -2.29 6.41 -16.65
CA GLY A 67 -3.24 7.26 -17.04
C GLY A 67 -2.87 8.59 -16.72
N THR A 68 -2.36 8.65 -16.48
CA THR A 68 -2.35 9.68 -16.36
C THR A 68 -1.83 10.44 -16.69
N ALA A 69 -1.41 10.17 -16.85
CA ALA A 69 -1.11 10.73 -17.16
C ALA A 69 -1.26 11.32 -17.51
N SER A 70 -1.35 11.31 -17.63
CA SER A 70 -1.61 11.80 -17.90
C SER A 70 -1.71 12.18 -17.81
#